data_df413566620013991651c87f7ab2869b
#
_entry.id   df413566620013991651c87f7ab2869b
#
_cell.length_a   1.000
_cell.length_b   1.000
_cell.length_c   1.000
_cell.angle_alpha   90.00
_cell.angle_beta   90.00
_cell.angle_gamma   90.00
#
_symmetry.space_group_name_H-M   'P 1'
#
loop_
_entity.id
_entity.type
_entity.pdbx_description
1 polymer ?
#
loop_
_entity_poly.entity_id
_entity_poly.type
_entity_poly.pdbx_seq_one_letter_code
_entity_poly.pdbx_strand_id
1 'polypeptide(L)'
;EIASVGRDGFEYYDKLGYVPYPEVPEATAKTLEYAYADWCIARFAQSLGKQDIADQYYQKAQNYRNLYYPEHGFMWTKDAKGNWRDRFDATEWGGPFTEGSSWHWTWSVFHDPEGLSELMGGHEPMVARLDSMFVAPNTYNYGTYGFVIHEIAEMVALNMGQYAHGNQPVQHAIYLYDYIGQPWKTQYHLRNVMDKLYNSG
;
A
#
# COMPACT_ATOMS: atom_id res chain seq x y z
N GLU A 1 -16.08 21.71 10.89
CA GLU A 1 -14.64 21.79 10.62
C GLU A 1 -13.97 20.56 11.26
N ILE A 2 -13.50 19.65 10.45
CA ILE A 2 -12.61 18.59 10.92
C ILE A 2 -11.24 19.26 11.02
N ALA A 3 -10.82 19.54 12.26
CA ALA A 3 -9.53 20.14 12.50
C ALA A 3 -8.41 19.25 11.93
N SER A 4 -7.24 19.83 11.72
CA SER A 4 -6.02 19.23 11.16
C SER A 4 -5.50 17.95 11.84
N VAL A 5 -6.19 17.44 12.85
CA VAL A 5 -5.91 16.18 13.56
C VAL A 5 -6.78 15.00 13.09
N GLY A 6 -7.61 15.19 12.06
CA GLY A 6 -8.44 14.15 11.47
C GLY A 6 -7.83 13.57 10.18
N ARG A 7 -8.71 13.26 9.23
CA ARG A 7 -8.31 12.79 7.89
C ARG A 7 -7.92 13.99 7.02
N ASP A 8 -6.64 14.29 6.92
CA ASP A 8 -6.13 15.33 6.03
C ASP A 8 -6.50 15.02 4.56
N GLY A 9 -7.02 16.03 3.84
CA GLY A 9 -7.55 15.83 2.49
C GLY A 9 -8.91 15.12 2.42
N PHE A 10 -9.64 15.03 3.55
CA PHE A 10 -10.95 14.34 3.61
C PHE A 10 -11.96 14.90 2.60
N GLU A 11 -11.97 16.20 2.36
CA GLU A 11 -12.88 16.84 1.40
C GLU A 11 -12.68 16.31 -0.02
N TYR A 12 -11.44 16.05 -0.41
CA TYR A 12 -11.12 15.39 -1.66
C TYR A 12 -11.51 13.92 -1.65
N TYR A 13 -11.15 13.22 -0.58
CA TYR A 13 -11.46 11.79 -0.45
C TYR A 13 -12.97 11.51 -0.53
N ASP A 14 -13.79 12.32 0.14
CA ASP A 14 -15.25 12.18 0.12
C ASP A 14 -15.86 12.46 -1.26
N LYS A 15 -15.28 13.44 -2.00
CA LYS A 15 -15.79 13.87 -3.30
C LYS A 15 -15.24 13.06 -4.48
N LEU A 16 -13.95 12.75 -4.46
CA LEU A 16 -13.23 12.13 -5.58
C LEU A 16 -13.03 10.63 -5.40
N GLY A 17 -13.18 10.11 -4.18
CA GLY A 17 -12.83 8.75 -3.82
C GLY A 17 -11.32 8.53 -3.64
N TYR A 18 -10.53 9.59 -3.58
CA TYR A 18 -9.10 9.56 -3.27
C TYR A 18 -8.60 10.93 -2.82
N VAL A 19 -7.45 10.94 -2.17
CA VAL A 19 -6.72 12.17 -1.82
C VAL A 19 -5.76 12.50 -2.98
N PRO A 20 -5.77 13.71 -3.56
CA PRO A 20 -4.93 14.06 -4.70
C PRO A 20 -3.54 14.56 -4.29
N TYR A 21 -2.56 14.31 -5.15
CA TYR A 21 -1.19 14.82 -5.05
C TYR A 21 -0.88 15.70 -6.29
N PRO A 22 -0.25 16.86 -6.16
CA PRO A 22 0.48 17.35 -4.99
C PRO A 22 -0.34 18.20 -4.00
N GLU A 23 -1.65 18.30 -4.15
CA GLU A 23 -2.52 19.12 -3.30
C GLU A 23 -2.38 18.73 -1.81
N VAL A 24 -2.23 17.43 -1.56
CA VAL A 24 -2.02 16.90 -0.21
C VAL A 24 -0.78 15.99 -0.25
N PRO A 25 0.20 16.18 0.64
CA PRO A 25 1.33 15.26 0.75
C PRO A 25 0.88 13.89 1.22
N GLU A 26 1.65 12.84 0.87
CA GLU A 26 1.36 11.44 1.25
C GLU A 26 -0.02 10.94 0.78
N ALA A 27 -0.54 11.51 -0.29
CA ALA A 27 -1.91 11.37 -0.73
C ALA A 27 -2.33 9.93 -1.01
N THR A 28 -1.47 9.14 -1.64
CA THR A 28 -1.76 7.73 -1.93
C THR A 28 -1.79 6.91 -0.65
N ALA A 29 -0.81 7.08 0.23
CA ALA A 29 -0.79 6.43 1.53
C ALA A 29 -2.06 6.73 2.33
N LYS A 30 -2.44 8.02 2.43
CA LYS A 30 -3.67 8.46 3.11
C LYS A 30 -4.92 7.81 2.51
N THR A 31 -5.01 7.73 1.18
CA THR A 31 -6.16 7.08 0.53
C THR A 31 -6.30 5.62 0.92
N LEU A 32 -5.20 4.88 0.92
CA LEU A 32 -5.19 3.45 1.28
C LEU A 32 -5.56 3.24 2.76
N GLU A 33 -4.99 4.04 3.65
CA GLU A 33 -5.30 4.01 5.08
C GLU A 33 -6.76 4.38 5.36
N TYR A 34 -7.31 5.37 4.67
CA TYR A 34 -8.72 5.76 4.82
C TYR A 34 -9.67 4.68 4.33
N ALA A 35 -9.34 4.00 3.23
CA ALA A 35 -10.13 2.88 2.72
C ALA A 35 -10.18 1.72 3.73
N TYR A 36 -9.04 1.39 4.36
CA TYR A 36 -8.99 0.40 5.42
C TYR A 36 -9.78 0.82 6.65
N ALA A 37 -9.62 2.07 7.10
CA ALA A 37 -10.37 2.61 8.22
C ALA A 37 -11.90 2.61 7.95
N ASP A 38 -12.32 2.90 6.72
CA ASP A 38 -13.72 2.83 6.31
C ASP A 38 -14.26 1.40 6.36
N TRP A 39 -13.46 0.41 5.96
CA TRP A 39 -13.82 -0.99 6.14
C TRP A 39 -14.01 -1.34 7.64
N CYS A 40 -13.14 -0.88 8.51
CA CYS A 40 -13.28 -1.08 9.95
C CYS A 40 -14.58 -0.47 10.49
N ILE A 41 -14.94 0.74 10.05
CA ILE A 41 -16.19 1.41 10.40
C ILE A 41 -17.39 0.58 9.90
N ALA A 42 -17.33 0.08 8.65
CA ALA A 42 -18.36 -0.75 8.07
C ALA A 42 -18.59 -2.02 8.90
N ARG A 43 -17.52 -2.72 9.25
CA ARG A 43 -17.57 -3.92 10.10
C ARG A 43 -18.16 -3.65 11.46
N PHE A 44 -17.79 -2.54 12.09
CA PHE A 44 -18.31 -2.13 13.37
C PHE A 44 -19.81 -1.76 13.28
N ALA A 45 -20.21 -0.97 12.28
CA ALA A 45 -21.61 -0.64 12.05
C ALA A 45 -22.46 -1.89 11.82
N GLN A 46 -21.98 -2.84 11.03
CA GLN A 46 -22.63 -4.12 10.78
C GLN A 46 -22.85 -4.91 12.09
N SER A 47 -21.84 -4.95 12.96
CA SER A 47 -21.95 -5.65 14.26
C SER A 47 -22.99 -5.03 15.20
N LEU A 48 -23.30 -3.74 14.99
CA LEU A 48 -24.34 -3.00 15.71
C LEU A 48 -25.72 -3.04 15.02
N GLY A 49 -25.87 -3.80 13.92
CA GLY A 49 -27.11 -3.88 13.15
C GLY A 49 -27.43 -2.60 12.34
N LYS A 50 -26.46 -1.69 12.15
CA LYS A 50 -26.61 -0.44 11.39
C LYS A 50 -26.23 -0.65 9.92
N GLN A 51 -27.08 -1.39 9.20
CA GLN A 51 -26.76 -1.86 7.85
C GLN A 51 -26.55 -0.73 6.85
N ASP A 52 -27.38 0.32 6.86
CA ASP A 52 -27.24 1.46 5.95
C ASP A 52 -25.85 2.15 6.09
N ILE A 53 -25.38 2.28 7.33
CA ILE A 53 -24.04 2.84 7.59
C ILE A 53 -22.96 1.85 7.12
N ALA A 54 -23.14 0.56 7.41
CA ALA A 54 -22.19 -0.46 6.96
C ALA A 54 -22.04 -0.45 5.45
N ASP A 55 -23.12 -0.43 4.69
CA ASP A 55 -23.11 -0.45 3.23
C ASP A 55 -22.43 0.79 2.65
N GLN A 56 -22.70 1.98 3.22
CA GLN A 56 -22.03 3.22 2.81
C GLN A 56 -20.51 3.13 2.99
N TYR A 57 -20.04 2.63 4.12
CA TYR A 57 -18.62 2.54 4.41
C TYR A 57 -17.93 1.38 3.69
N TYR A 58 -18.63 0.28 3.39
CA TYR A 58 -18.10 -0.76 2.50
C TYR A 58 -17.85 -0.22 1.09
N GLN A 59 -18.68 0.68 0.57
CA GLN A 59 -18.44 1.34 -0.71
C GLN A 59 -17.19 2.23 -0.63
N LYS A 60 -17.04 3.04 0.43
CA LYS A 60 -15.84 3.88 0.63
C LYS A 60 -14.56 3.04 0.80
N ALA A 61 -14.66 1.87 1.39
CA ALA A 61 -13.54 0.94 1.53
C ALA A 61 -12.97 0.46 0.18
N GLN A 62 -13.71 0.60 -0.93
CA GLN A 62 -13.23 0.30 -2.28
C GLN A 62 -12.45 1.46 -2.93
N ASN A 63 -12.30 2.58 -2.26
CA ASN A 63 -11.63 3.77 -2.81
C ASN A 63 -10.17 3.57 -3.18
N TYR A 64 -9.49 2.57 -2.61
CA TYR A 64 -8.13 2.18 -3.00
C TYR A 64 -8.03 1.86 -4.50
N ARG A 65 -9.10 1.34 -5.14
CA ARG A 65 -9.16 0.99 -6.56
C ARG A 65 -8.91 2.19 -7.48
N ASN A 66 -9.22 3.41 -7.01
CA ASN A 66 -9.03 4.64 -7.79
C ASN A 66 -7.56 4.98 -8.04
N LEU A 67 -6.65 4.44 -7.23
CA LEU A 67 -5.22 4.72 -7.31
C LEU A 67 -4.38 3.53 -7.81
N TYR A 68 -5.01 2.42 -8.17
CA TYR A 68 -4.30 1.36 -8.89
C TYR A 68 -4.04 1.79 -10.34
N TYR A 69 -2.76 1.80 -10.73
CA TYR A 69 -2.31 2.21 -12.07
C TYR A 69 -2.05 0.97 -12.93
N PRO A 70 -3.02 0.55 -13.77
CA PRO A 70 -2.96 -0.74 -14.46
C PRO A 70 -1.77 -0.87 -15.42
N GLU A 71 -1.36 0.25 -16.07
CA GLU A 71 -0.24 0.27 -17.01
C GLU A 71 1.08 -0.19 -16.37
N HIS A 72 1.27 0.08 -15.08
CA HIS A 72 2.47 -0.26 -14.33
C HIS A 72 2.25 -1.39 -13.31
N GLY A 73 1.00 -1.67 -12.94
CA GLY A 73 0.65 -2.69 -11.96
C GLY A 73 1.02 -2.34 -10.51
N PHE A 74 0.90 -1.05 -10.16
CA PHE A 74 1.20 -0.50 -8.84
C PHE A 74 0.14 0.52 -8.40
N MET A 75 0.08 0.80 -7.10
CA MET A 75 -0.56 2.01 -6.62
C MET A 75 0.29 3.23 -7.01
N TRP A 76 -0.39 4.25 -7.53
CA TRP A 76 0.21 5.53 -7.89
C TRP A 76 -0.72 6.67 -7.51
N THR A 77 -0.40 7.89 -7.94
CA THR A 77 -1.12 9.08 -7.49
C THR A 77 -1.74 9.86 -8.64
N LYS A 78 -2.83 10.56 -8.36
CA LYS A 78 -3.53 11.47 -9.27
C LYS A 78 -3.62 12.86 -8.70
N ASP A 79 -3.73 13.86 -9.60
CA ASP A 79 -4.09 15.23 -9.24
C ASP A 79 -5.60 15.37 -8.96
N ALA A 80 -6.04 16.54 -8.50
CA ALA A 80 -7.46 16.81 -8.23
C ALA A 80 -8.37 16.83 -9.48
N LYS A 81 -7.80 16.75 -10.68
CA LYS A 81 -8.51 16.65 -11.96
C LYS A 81 -8.65 15.21 -12.46
N GLY A 82 -8.03 14.26 -11.77
CA GLY A 82 -8.05 12.84 -12.12
C GLY A 82 -6.93 12.39 -13.06
N ASN A 83 -5.95 13.24 -13.36
CA ASN A 83 -4.82 12.88 -14.18
C ASN A 83 -3.78 12.14 -13.35
N TRP A 84 -3.23 11.05 -13.90
CA TRP A 84 -2.08 10.39 -13.30
C TRP A 84 -0.87 11.32 -13.27
N ARG A 85 -0.12 11.29 -12.17
CA ARG A 85 1.17 12.00 -12.10
C ARG A 85 2.14 11.40 -13.12
N ASP A 86 2.73 12.27 -13.95
CA ASP A 86 3.74 11.90 -14.93
C ASP A 86 4.99 11.30 -14.28
N ARG A 87 5.77 10.58 -15.10
CA ARG A 87 7.06 9.99 -14.71
C ARG A 87 6.93 9.01 -13.55
N PHE A 88 6.15 7.96 -13.78
CA PHE A 88 6.05 6.86 -12.83
C PHE A 88 7.44 6.31 -12.48
N ASP A 89 7.72 6.22 -11.18
CA ASP A 89 8.91 5.61 -10.63
C ASP A 89 8.54 4.78 -9.40
N ALA A 90 8.51 3.45 -9.55
CA ALA A 90 8.13 2.55 -8.48
C ALA A 90 9.10 2.60 -7.27
N THR A 91 10.30 3.15 -7.45
CA THR A 91 11.35 3.24 -6.43
C THR A 91 11.42 4.62 -5.75
N GLU A 92 10.57 5.58 -6.15
CA GLU A 92 10.52 6.90 -5.52
C GLU A 92 9.88 6.83 -4.13
N TRP A 93 10.63 7.25 -3.11
CA TRP A 93 10.18 7.31 -1.72
C TRP A 93 9.62 8.68 -1.37
N GLY A 94 8.63 8.68 -0.50
CA GLY A 94 7.94 9.92 -0.08
C GLY A 94 7.00 10.47 -1.16
N GLY A 95 6.82 11.79 -1.19
CA GLY A 95 5.87 12.42 -2.09
C GLY A 95 4.42 11.97 -1.85
N PRO A 96 3.87 11.08 -2.70
CA PRO A 96 2.54 10.52 -2.47
C PRO A 96 2.50 9.41 -1.42
N PHE A 97 3.65 8.97 -0.90
CA PHE A 97 3.77 7.86 0.05
C PHE A 97 4.43 8.31 1.36
N THR A 98 4.09 7.65 2.45
CA THR A 98 4.72 7.81 3.75
C THR A 98 5.79 6.73 3.92
N GLU A 99 7.03 7.13 4.19
CA GLU A 99 8.14 6.21 4.50
C GLU A 99 8.22 5.00 3.58
N GLY A 100 7.98 5.19 2.29
CA GLY A 100 7.92 4.10 1.33
C GLY A 100 7.78 4.57 -0.10
N SER A 101 7.61 3.61 -0.99
CA SER A 101 7.42 3.77 -2.43
C SER A 101 6.22 2.96 -2.93
N SER A 102 5.98 2.96 -4.25
CA SER A 102 4.95 2.09 -4.85
C SER A 102 5.18 0.61 -4.54
N TRP A 103 6.43 0.15 -4.44
CA TRP A 103 6.75 -1.23 -4.07
C TRP A 103 6.21 -1.62 -2.70
N HIS A 104 6.10 -0.68 -1.77
CA HIS A 104 5.65 -0.92 -0.41
C HIS A 104 4.15 -0.74 -0.28
N TRP A 105 3.64 0.40 -0.75
CA TRP A 105 2.26 0.81 -0.53
C TRP A 105 1.25 0.09 -1.43
N THR A 106 1.67 -0.52 -2.54
CA THR A 106 0.76 -1.32 -3.37
C THR A 106 0.09 -2.46 -2.59
N TRP A 107 0.73 -2.94 -1.54
CA TRP A 107 0.23 -4.04 -0.73
C TRP A 107 -0.67 -3.60 0.43
N SER A 108 -0.79 -2.29 0.70
CA SER A 108 -1.58 -1.76 1.83
C SER A 108 -3.08 -1.77 1.57
N VAL A 109 -3.60 -2.94 1.19
CA VAL A 109 -5.02 -3.24 1.01
C VAL A 109 -5.37 -4.43 1.90
N PHE A 110 -5.25 -4.23 3.21
CA PHE A 110 -5.38 -5.28 4.23
C PHE A 110 -6.76 -5.94 4.27
N HIS A 111 -7.78 -5.20 3.89
CA HIS A 111 -9.19 -5.58 4.02
C HIS A 111 -9.73 -6.30 2.78
N ASP A 112 -9.04 -6.22 1.65
CA ASP A 112 -9.53 -6.75 0.37
C ASP A 112 -8.39 -7.29 -0.51
N PRO A 113 -7.64 -8.30 -0.05
CA PRO A 113 -6.56 -8.91 -0.85
C PRO A 113 -7.07 -9.52 -2.17
N GLU A 114 -8.30 -10.05 -2.17
CA GLU A 114 -8.93 -10.59 -3.39
C GLU A 114 -9.22 -9.49 -4.39
N GLY A 115 -9.79 -8.36 -3.95
CA GLY A 115 -10.02 -7.21 -4.82
C GLY A 115 -8.74 -6.59 -5.37
N LEU A 116 -7.64 -6.61 -4.59
CA LEU A 116 -6.31 -6.23 -5.09
C LEU A 116 -5.82 -7.21 -6.16
N SER A 117 -6.02 -8.51 -5.94
CA SER A 117 -5.69 -9.54 -6.91
C SER A 117 -6.47 -9.37 -8.21
N GLU A 118 -7.78 -9.09 -8.14
CA GLU A 118 -8.60 -8.79 -9.32
C GLU A 118 -8.03 -7.63 -10.14
N LEU A 119 -7.61 -6.53 -9.49
CA LEU A 119 -6.99 -5.37 -10.16
C LEU A 119 -5.70 -5.75 -10.88
N MET A 120 -4.95 -6.70 -10.35
CA MET A 120 -3.71 -7.21 -10.94
C MET A 120 -3.95 -8.24 -12.07
N GLY A 121 -5.20 -8.67 -12.29
CA GLY A 121 -5.56 -9.68 -13.30
C GLY A 121 -5.69 -11.10 -12.76
N GLY A 122 -5.77 -11.27 -11.44
CA GLY A 122 -5.97 -12.53 -10.73
C GLY A 122 -4.78 -12.97 -9.87
N HIS A 123 -4.91 -14.15 -9.26
CA HIS A 123 -3.92 -14.67 -8.31
C HIS A 123 -2.53 -14.86 -8.93
N GLU A 124 -2.43 -15.42 -10.14
CA GLU A 124 -1.12 -15.68 -10.78
C GLU A 124 -0.32 -14.39 -11.04
N PRO A 125 -0.90 -13.32 -11.64
CA PRO A 125 -0.21 -12.03 -11.78
C PRO A 125 0.18 -11.40 -10.43
N MET A 126 -0.67 -11.51 -9.40
CA MET A 126 -0.35 -11.00 -8.07
C MET A 126 0.82 -11.77 -7.44
N VAL A 127 0.85 -13.11 -7.57
CA VAL A 127 2.00 -13.94 -7.14
C VAL A 127 3.26 -13.50 -7.85
N ALA A 128 3.23 -13.34 -9.17
CA ALA A 128 4.38 -12.90 -9.95
C ALA A 128 4.91 -11.52 -9.51
N ARG A 129 4.01 -10.59 -9.18
CA ARG A 129 4.37 -9.27 -8.67
C ARG A 129 4.99 -9.35 -7.27
N LEU A 130 4.43 -10.14 -6.35
CA LEU A 130 5.01 -10.41 -5.04
C LEU A 130 6.40 -11.04 -5.16
N ASP A 131 6.54 -12.08 -5.99
CA ASP A 131 7.84 -12.73 -6.22
C ASP A 131 8.88 -11.72 -6.74
N SER A 132 8.48 -10.84 -7.66
CA SER A 132 9.37 -9.83 -8.22
C SER A 132 9.89 -8.83 -7.18
N MET A 133 9.12 -8.54 -6.14
CA MET A 133 9.56 -7.64 -5.05
C MET A 133 10.83 -8.16 -4.35
N PHE A 134 10.94 -9.47 -4.13
CA PHE A 134 12.07 -10.08 -3.40
C PHE A 134 13.34 -10.19 -4.23
N VAL A 135 13.24 -10.06 -5.56
CA VAL A 135 14.38 -10.20 -6.49
C VAL A 135 14.66 -8.92 -7.30
N ALA A 136 13.80 -7.92 -7.22
CA ALA A 136 14.03 -6.63 -7.86
C ALA A 136 15.33 -5.99 -7.31
N PRO A 137 16.06 -5.23 -8.13
CA PRO A 137 17.19 -4.45 -7.62
C PRO A 137 16.74 -3.57 -6.44
N ASN A 138 17.53 -3.54 -5.37
CA ASN A 138 17.28 -2.70 -4.20
C ASN A 138 17.70 -1.23 -4.43
N THR A 139 17.57 -0.76 -5.66
CA THR A 139 17.77 0.64 -6.02
C THR A 139 16.64 1.49 -5.47
N TYR A 140 16.92 2.75 -5.24
CA TYR A 140 15.96 3.69 -4.69
C TYR A 140 16.15 5.09 -5.28
N ASN A 141 15.06 5.82 -5.29
CA ASN A 141 15.02 7.25 -5.46
C ASN A 141 14.51 7.84 -4.13
N TYR A 142 15.31 8.62 -3.41
CA TYR A 142 14.90 9.19 -2.12
C TYR A 142 13.83 10.29 -2.23
N GLY A 143 13.43 10.65 -3.46
CA GLY A 143 12.28 11.51 -3.76
C GLY A 143 12.26 12.81 -2.95
N THR A 144 11.13 13.08 -2.32
CA THR A 144 10.90 14.31 -1.55
C THR A 144 11.68 14.41 -0.23
N TYR A 145 12.25 13.31 0.26
CA TYR A 145 13.12 13.36 1.44
C TYR A 145 14.42 14.11 1.19
N GLY A 146 14.95 14.09 -0.06
CA GLY A 146 16.17 14.78 -0.43
C GLY A 146 17.47 14.13 0.11
N PHE A 147 17.35 13.05 0.88
CA PHE A 147 18.47 12.27 1.45
C PHE A 147 18.01 10.84 1.77
N VAL A 148 18.97 9.98 2.08
CA VAL A 148 18.70 8.58 2.45
C VAL A 148 18.22 8.52 3.90
N ILE A 149 16.94 8.24 4.10
CA ILE A 149 16.36 7.99 5.43
C ILE A 149 16.74 6.58 5.90
N HIS A 150 16.56 6.29 7.19
CA HIS A 150 17.04 5.03 7.77
C HIS A 150 16.33 3.81 7.19
N GLU A 151 15.05 3.90 6.83
CA GLU A 151 14.28 2.82 6.20
C GLU A 151 14.85 2.42 4.84
N ILE A 152 15.32 3.40 4.05
CA ILE A 152 16.02 3.14 2.78
C ILE A 152 17.36 2.43 3.05
N ALA A 153 18.14 2.94 4.01
CA ALA A 153 19.42 2.35 4.37
C ALA A 153 19.27 0.90 4.86
N GLU A 154 18.25 0.64 5.67
CA GLU A 154 17.92 -0.69 6.15
C GLU A 154 17.50 -1.62 5.00
N MET A 155 16.60 -1.19 4.11
CA MET A 155 16.20 -1.99 2.94
C MET A 155 17.41 -2.40 2.10
N VAL A 156 18.32 -1.47 1.84
CA VAL A 156 19.55 -1.76 1.07
C VAL A 156 20.45 -2.73 1.81
N ALA A 157 20.63 -2.55 3.12
CA ALA A 157 21.47 -3.42 3.95
C ALA A 157 20.93 -4.85 4.05
N LEU A 158 19.61 -5.02 4.13
CA LEU A 158 18.96 -6.33 4.18
C LEU A 158 19.11 -7.14 2.89
N ASN A 159 19.27 -6.47 1.76
CA ASN A 159 19.46 -7.08 0.45
C ASN A 159 18.42 -8.18 0.13
N MET A 160 17.13 -7.83 0.32
CA MET A 160 15.98 -8.67 0.01
C MET A 160 15.09 -8.03 -1.09
N GLY A 161 15.73 -7.51 -2.15
CA GLY A 161 15.06 -6.78 -3.22
C GLY A 161 14.45 -5.47 -2.71
N GLN A 162 13.19 -5.24 -3.05
CA GLN A 162 12.42 -4.09 -2.59
C GLN A 162 11.63 -4.39 -1.29
N TYR A 163 11.78 -5.58 -0.71
CA TYR A 163 11.14 -5.91 0.55
C TYR A 163 11.90 -5.32 1.73
N ALA A 164 11.34 -4.29 2.33
CA ALA A 164 11.90 -3.60 3.50
C ALA A 164 11.29 -4.17 4.79
N HIS A 165 11.82 -5.29 5.31
CA HIS A 165 11.23 -6.00 6.44
C HIS A 165 11.05 -5.15 7.70
N GLY A 166 11.97 -4.24 7.98
CA GLY A 166 11.91 -3.34 9.15
C GLY A 166 10.87 -2.23 9.01
N ASN A 167 10.26 -2.06 7.83
CA ASN A 167 9.35 -0.96 7.55
C ASN A 167 7.89 -1.41 7.53
N GLN A 168 7.04 -0.77 8.35
CA GLN A 168 5.65 -1.14 8.58
C GLN A 168 4.79 -1.21 7.29
N PRO A 169 4.92 -0.29 6.31
CA PRO A 169 4.06 -0.31 5.12
C PRO A 169 4.13 -1.60 4.30
N VAL A 170 5.21 -2.38 4.40
CA VAL A 170 5.40 -3.57 3.55
C VAL A 170 5.57 -4.88 4.33
N GLN A 171 5.73 -4.81 5.65
CA GLN A 171 6.03 -5.99 6.48
C GLN A 171 5.00 -7.11 6.31
N HIS A 172 3.73 -6.76 6.12
CA HIS A 172 2.62 -7.69 5.93
C HIS A 172 2.60 -8.39 4.56
N ALA A 173 3.31 -7.88 3.55
CA ALA A 173 3.20 -8.35 2.17
C ALA A 173 3.52 -9.84 2.01
N ILE A 174 4.40 -10.39 2.84
CA ILE A 174 4.72 -11.83 2.87
C ILE A 174 3.47 -12.68 3.10
N TYR A 175 2.52 -12.22 3.92
CA TYR A 175 1.32 -12.98 4.28
C TYR A 175 0.24 -12.94 3.18
N LEU A 176 0.37 -12.09 2.17
CA LEU A 176 -0.59 -12.03 1.07
C LEU A 176 -0.61 -13.31 0.23
N TYR A 177 0.47 -14.05 0.21
CA TYR A 177 0.50 -15.37 -0.46
C TYR A 177 -0.52 -16.36 0.11
N ASP A 178 -0.88 -16.23 1.40
CA ASP A 178 -1.88 -17.10 2.03
C ASP A 178 -3.27 -16.90 1.42
N TYR A 179 -3.60 -15.66 1.04
CA TYR A 179 -4.89 -15.29 0.45
C TYR A 179 -5.02 -15.69 -1.03
N ILE A 180 -3.89 -15.86 -1.72
CA ILE A 180 -3.86 -16.17 -3.15
C ILE A 180 -3.38 -17.60 -3.45
N GLY A 181 -3.58 -18.50 -2.48
CA GLY A 181 -3.38 -19.94 -2.66
C GLY A 181 -1.92 -20.40 -2.70
N GLN A 182 -0.97 -19.62 -2.18
CA GLN A 182 0.46 -19.93 -2.15
C GLN A 182 1.07 -19.89 -0.73
N PRO A 183 0.45 -20.52 0.29
CA PRO A 183 0.90 -20.40 1.69
C PRO A 183 2.33 -20.91 1.92
N TRP A 184 2.81 -21.82 1.09
CA TRP A 184 4.18 -22.31 1.16
C TRP A 184 5.21 -21.20 0.85
N LYS A 185 4.85 -20.19 0.05
CA LYS A 185 5.69 -19.01 -0.21
C LYS A 185 5.79 -18.11 1.00
N THR A 186 4.69 -17.90 1.73
CA THR A 186 4.71 -17.24 3.05
C THR A 186 5.73 -17.94 3.96
N GLN A 187 5.64 -19.25 4.10
CA GLN A 187 6.55 -20.05 4.96
C GLN A 187 8.01 -19.93 4.49
N TYR A 188 8.25 -19.98 3.20
CA TYR A 188 9.58 -19.83 2.61
C TYR A 188 10.19 -18.47 2.92
N HIS A 189 9.47 -17.37 2.65
CA HIS A 189 9.97 -16.03 2.87
C HIS A 189 10.14 -15.71 4.35
N LEU A 190 9.23 -16.15 5.23
CA LEU A 190 9.39 -15.98 6.68
C LEU A 190 10.63 -16.68 7.22
N ARG A 191 10.92 -17.92 6.78
CA ARG A 191 12.16 -18.61 7.17
C ARG A 191 13.40 -17.84 6.69
N ASN A 192 13.39 -17.36 5.45
CA ASN A 192 14.48 -16.53 4.93
C ASN A 192 14.68 -15.24 5.75
N VAL A 193 13.59 -14.59 6.16
CA VAL A 193 13.65 -13.42 7.03
C VAL A 193 14.26 -13.78 8.37
N MET A 194 13.78 -14.84 9.00
CA MET A 194 14.29 -15.26 10.30
C MET A 194 15.78 -15.65 10.25
N ASP A 195 16.18 -16.39 9.22
CA ASP A 195 17.57 -16.85 9.07
C ASP A 195 18.55 -15.70 8.77
N LYS A 196 18.09 -14.67 8.05
CA LYS A 196 18.95 -13.55 7.64
C LYS A 196 18.97 -12.39 8.61
N LEU A 197 17.84 -12.09 9.25
CA LEU A 197 17.64 -10.83 9.96
C LEU A 197 17.55 -11.02 11.48
N TYR A 198 17.28 -12.22 11.95
CA TYR A 198 17.18 -12.50 13.38
C TYR A 198 18.26 -13.51 13.79
N ASN A 199 18.90 -13.24 14.90
CA ASN A 199 19.87 -14.12 15.52
C ASN A 199 19.64 -14.17 17.02
N SER A 200 20.29 -15.08 17.69
CA SER A 200 20.16 -15.27 19.14
C SER A 200 20.94 -14.23 19.99
N GLY A 201 21.47 -13.19 19.37
CA GLY A 201 22.14 -12.03 20.04
C GLY A 201 23.54 -12.31 20.48
#